data_7b59a74043dcad205a99ec70974a26bf
#
_entry.id   7b59a74043dcad205a99ec70974a26bf
#
_cell.length_a   1.000
_cell.length_b   1.000
_cell.length_c   1.000
_cell.angle_alpha   90.00
_cell.angle_beta   90.00
_cell.angle_gamma   90.00
#
_symmetry.space_group_name_H-M   'P 1'
#
loop_
_entity.id
_entity.type
_entity.pdbx_description
1 polymer ?
#
loop_
_entity_poly.entity_id
_entity_poly.type
_entity_poly.pdbx_seq_one_letter_code
_entity_poly.pdbx_strand_id
1 'polypeptide(L)'
;LQVKSFKDFCEAFRELAYSGRAPEEMVIEGQMILSEYLANPDLILDHLVRVTERWADDEFLPIDVNEISIYRDANRMFSVRVFIWEPNYPYHIHDHGSWGVMGCLANQIRETKYRRLDDGSQCDYAELEVRSEGIIQPGQTTFVLPLNEGIHRMMVFGRKSALSIHVYGKPIRTGFIQGFLMESNSAYKMYPVKVQRKILAIRALEVIGSEWASEILKMTARDDNELISVFSQQALKRIEKQRAGE
;
A
#
# COMPACT_ATOMS: atom_id res chain seq x y z
N LEU A 1 1.06 -6.81 27.64
CA LEU A 1 -0.40 -6.75 27.47
C LEU A 1 -0.87 -8.01 26.75
N GLN A 2 -1.71 -8.82 27.37
CA GLN A 2 -2.28 -9.99 26.70
C GLN A 2 -3.42 -9.53 25.77
N VAL A 3 -3.28 -9.70 24.46
CA VAL A 3 -4.33 -9.39 23.48
C VAL A 3 -5.47 -10.40 23.62
N LYS A 4 -6.63 -9.96 24.11
CA LYS A 4 -7.81 -10.79 24.35
C LYS A 4 -8.92 -10.58 23.32
N SER A 5 -8.91 -9.45 22.64
CA SER A 5 -9.90 -9.07 21.63
C SER A 5 -9.26 -8.22 20.54
N PHE A 6 -9.97 -8.07 19.41
CA PHE A 6 -9.53 -7.13 18.37
C PHE A 6 -9.51 -5.68 18.86
N LYS A 7 -10.38 -5.32 19.82
CA LYS A 7 -10.37 -4.01 20.44
C LYS A 7 -9.08 -3.79 21.24
N ASP A 8 -8.67 -4.76 22.08
CA ASP A 8 -7.41 -4.69 22.84
C ASP A 8 -6.20 -4.58 21.90
N PHE A 9 -6.23 -5.31 20.80
CA PHE A 9 -5.22 -5.20 19.74
C PHE A 9 -5.14 -3.78 19.16
N CYS A 10 -6.27 -3.18 18.79
CA CYS A 10 -6.30 -1.82 18.28
C CYS A 10 -5.87 -0.78 19.32
N GLU A 11 -6.20 -0.98 20.61
CA GLU A 11 -5.77 -0.10 21.69
C GLU A 11 -4.25 -0.16 21.90
N ALA A 12 -3.65 -1.36 21.91
CA ALA A 12 -2.20 -1.53 22.01
C ALA A 12 -1.47 -0.84 20.82
N PHE A 13 -1.96 -1.00 19.61
CA PHE A 13 -1.39 -0.30 18.44
C PHE A 13 -1.65 1.21 18.47
N ARG A 14 -2.74 1.67 19.09
CA ARG A 14 -2.97 3.09 19.29
C ARG A 14 -1.94 3.68 20.24
N GLU A 15 -1.69 3.06 21.39
CA GLU A 15 -0.66 3.48 22.34
C GLU A 15 0.71 3.57 21.65
N LEU A 16 1.07 2.55 20.89
CA LEU A 16 2.31 2.52 20.12
C LEU A 16 2.38 3.66 19.08
N ALA A 17 1.33 3.85 18.28
CA ALA A 17 1.31 4.87 17.22
C ALA A 17 1.35 6.31 17.74
N TYR A 18 0.89 6.55 18.99
CA TYR A 18 0.92 7.85 19.65
C TYR A 18 2.15 8.03 20.54
N SER A 19 3.02 7.05 20.67
CA SER A 19 4.18 7.09 21.58
C SER A 19 5.24 8.11 21.18
N GLY A 20 5.26 8.57 19.93
CA GLY A 20 6.29 9.48 19.40
C GLY A 20 7.66 8.85 19.22
N ARG A 21 7.79 7.52 19.32
CA ARG A 21 9.06 6.78 19.13
C ARG A 21 9.50 6.77 17.67
N ALA A 22 10.77 6.44 17.46
CA ALA A 22 11.31 6.22 16.12
C ALA A 22 10.69 4.97 15.43
N PRO A 23 10.57 4.95 14.10
CA PRO A 23 10.00 3.82 13.37
C PRO A 23 10.66 2.47 13.69
N GLU A 24 11.98 2.46 13.93
CA GLU A 24 12.77 1.27 14.28
C GLU A 24 12.33 0.66 15.62
N GLU A 25 12.00 1.49 16.61
CA GLU A 25 11.47 1.05 17.90
C GLU A 25 10.01 0.57 17.77
N MET A 26 9.20 1.31 16.99
CA MET A 26 7.80 0.97 16.77
C MET A 26 7.63 -0.39 16.10
N VAL A 27 8.48 -0.75 15.13
CA VAL A 27 8.36 -2.05 14.46
C VAL A 27 8.75 -3.21 15.37
N ILE A 28 9.69 -3.03 16.29
CA ILE A 28 10.06 -4.06 17.28
C ILE A 28 8.88 -4.33 18.22
N GLU A 29 8.33 -3.30 18.85
CA GLU A 29 7.19 -3.44 19.77
C GLU A 29 5.93 -3.89 19.04
N GLY A 30 5.69 -3.37 17.83
CA GLY A 30 4.58 -3.76 16.98
C GLY A 30 4.61 -5.25 16.61
N GLN A 31 5.79 -5.83 16.36
CA GLN A 31 5.93 -7.27 16.14
C GLN A 31 5.57 -8.10 17.39
N MET A 32 5.90 -7.60 18.59
CA MET A 32 5.53 -8.28 19.84
C MET A 32 4.00 -8.29 20.01
N ILE A 33 3.34 -7.15 19.86
CA ILE A 33 1.86 -7.03 19.92
C ILE A 33 1.23 -7.94 18.87
N LEU A 34 1.74 -7.92 17.65
CA LEU A 34 1.20 -8.73 16.57
C LEU A 34 1.40 -10.23 16.80
N SER A 35 2.52 -10.64 17.36
CA SER A 35 2.79 -12.05 17.70
C SER A 35 1.81 -12.59 18.74
N GLU A 36 1.44 -11.79 19.75
CA GLU A 36 0.40 -12.16 20.72
C GLU A 36 -0.96 -12.36 20.04
N TYR A 37 -1.29 -11.49 19.08
CA TYR A 37 -2.53 -11.56 18.30
C TYR A 37 -2.57 -12.81 17.41
N LEU A 38 -1.47 -13.13 16.74
CA LEU A 38 -1.35 -14.30 15.86
C LEU A 38 -1.52 -15.65 16.60
N ALA A 39 -1.35 -15.67 17.91
CA ALA A 39 -1.64 -16.84 18.73
C ALA A 39 -3.14 -17.20 18.75
N ASN A 40 -4.03 -16.24 18.42
CA ASN A 40 -5.47 -16.46 18.29
C ASN A 40 -6.02 -15.73 17.06
N PRO A 41 -5.78 -16.24 15.83
CA PRO A 41 -6.16 -15.59 14.59
C PRO A 41 -7.68 -15.46 14.38
N ASP A 42 -8.48 -16.20 15.13
CA ASP A 42 -9.95 -16.15 15.02
C ASP A 42 -10.53 -14.78 15.45
N LEU A 43 -9.75 -13.98 16.16
CA LEU A 43 -10.17 -12.63 16.57
C LEU A 43 -10.52 -11.70 15.39
N ILE A 44 -10.07 -12.01 14.18
CA ILE A 44 -10.42 -11.22 12.98
C ILE A 44 -11.66 -11.71 12.24
N LEU A 45 -12.19 -12.89 12.55
CA LEU A 45 -13.29 -13.51 11.78
C LEU A 45 -14.52 -12.61 11.71
N ASP A 46 -14.95 -12.04 12.83
CA ASP A 46 -16.10 -11.14 12.88
C ASP A 46 -15.91 -9.91 11.98
N HIS A 47 -14.68 -9.41 11.86
CA HIS A 47 -14.37 -8.27 11.01
C HIS A 47 -14.42 -8.65 9.53
N LEU A 48 -13.91 -9.83 9.16
CA LEU A 48 -13.99 -10.36 7.80
C LEU A 48 -15.45 -10.60 7.40
N VAL A 49 -16.27 -11.19 8.26
CA VAL A 49 -17.71 -11.38 8.02
C VAL A 49 -18.39 -10.03 7.76
N ARG A 50 -18.14 -9.03 8.60
CA ARG A 50 -18.71 -7.67 8.41
C ARG A 50 -18.31 -7.03 7.09
N VAL A 51 -17.09 -7.25 6.63
CA VAL A 51 -16.63 -6.74 5.32
C VAL A 51 -17.36 -7.43 4.17
N THR A 52 -17.68 -8.73 4.29
CA THR A 52 -18.44 -9.45 3.26
C THR A 52 -19.92 -9.06 3.23
N GLU A 53 -20.50 -8.67 4.38
CA GLU A 53 -21.89 -8.25 4.51
C GLU A 53 -22.14 -6.79 4.10
N ARG A 54 -21.14 -5.94 4.31
CA ARG A 54 -21.21 -4.52 3.95
C ARG A 54 -20.35 -4.30 2.71
N TRP A 55 -20.98 -4.06 1.56
CA TRP A 55 -20.30 -3.41 0.44
C TRP A 55 -19.81 -2.07 0.94
N ALA A 56 -18.55 -2.05 1.32
CA ALA A 56 -17.96 -1.02 2.11
C ALA A 56 -18.22 0.36 1.51
N ASP A 57 -18.71 1.24 2.34
CA ASP A 57 -18.44 2.66 2.18
C ASP A 57 -16.94 2.81 1.98
N ASP A 58 -16.56 3.20 0.76
CA ASP A 58 -15.19 3.25 0.26
C ASP A 58 -14.33 4.35 0.92
N GLU A 59 -14.41 4.51 2.24
CA GLU A 59 -13.54 5.44 2.97
C GLU A 59 -12.07 5.05 2.91
N PHE A 60 -11.81 3.75 2.66
CA PHE A 60 -10.46 3.22 2.61
C PHE A 60 -10.14 2.82 1.17
N LEU A 61 -9.33 3.64 0.51
CA LEU A 61 -8.87 3.36 -0.84
C LEU A 61 -7.69 2.39 -0.78
N PRO A 62 -7.88 1.08 -1.10
CA PRO A 62 -6.77 0.17 -1.17
C PRO A 62 -5.84 0.57 -2.32
N ILE A 63 -4.54 0.36 -2.12
CA ILE A 63 -3.55 0.47 -3.19
C ILE A 63 -3.51 -0.84 -3.96
N ASP A 64 -3.57 -1.95 -3.25
CA ASP A 64 -3.53 -3.29 -3.81
C ASP A 64 -4.93 -3.91 -3.91
N VAL A 65 -5.17 -4.66 -4.97
CA VAL A 65 -6.46 -5.35 -5.23
C VAL A 65 -6.71 -6.51 -4.28
N ASN A 66 -5.68 -7.01 -3.61
CA ASN A 66 -5.72 -8.11 -2.65
C ASN A 66 -5.80 -7.65 -1.18
N GLU A 67 -6.00 -6.34 -0.95
CA GLU A 67 -6.09 -5.71 0.37
C GLU A 67 -7.53 -5.62 0.86
N ILE A 68 -7.75 -5.98 2.13
CA ILE A 68 -8.98 -5.77 2.89
C ILE A 68 -8.66 -4.89 4.09
N SER A 69 -9.16 -3.65 4.09
CA SER A 69 -9.01 -2.77 5.25
C SER A 69 -10.04 -3.16 6.31
N ILE A 70 -9.59 -3.51 7.53
CA ILE A 70 -10.45 -3.94 8.63
C ILE A 70 -10.54 -2.91 9.76
N TYR A 71 -9.57 -2.00 9.86
CA TYR A 71 -9.58 -0.91 10.84
C TYR A 71 -8.72 0.26 10.39
N ARG A 72 -9.18 1.46 10.73
CA ARG A 72 -8.39 2.69 10.64
C ARG A 72 -8.63 3.54 11.89
N ASP A 73 -7.56 4.01 12.51
CA ASP A 73 -7.65 4.97 13.61
C ASP A 73 -8.29 6.28 13.15
N ALA A 74 -9.15 6.88 14.01
CA ALA A 74 -9.90 8.09 13.69
C ALA A 74 -9.00 9.27 13.28
N ASN A 75 -7.83 9.39 13.90
CA ASN A 75 -6.83 10.41 13.58
C ASN A 75 -5.80 9.94 12.53
N ARG A 76 -6.04 8.79 11.89
CA ARG A 76 -5.19 8.21 10.85
C ARG A 76 -3.75 7.91 11.30
N MET A 77 -3.55 7.65 12.60
CA MET A 77 -2.24 7.33 13.16
C MET A 77 -1.79 5.92 12.79
N PHE A 78 -2.74 5.00 12.55
CA PHE A 78 -2.47 3.67 12.02
C PHE A 78 -3.69 3.05 11.34
N SER A 79 -3.45 1.96 10.61
CA SER A 79 -4.50 1.14 9.99
C SER A 79 -4.16 -0.33 10.10
N VAL A 80 -5.18 -1.18 10.14
CA VAL A 80 -5.06 -2.64 10.12
C VAL A 80 -5.68 -3.18 8.84
N ARG A 81 -4.96 -4.03 8.14
CA ARG A 81 -5.33 -4.58 6.86
C ARG A 81 -5.04 -6.07 6.80
N VAL A 82 -5.85 -6.79 6.07
CA VAL A 82 -5.64 -8.20 5.74
C VAL A 82 -5.33 -8.30 4.25
N PHE A 83 -4.35 -9.12 3.91
CA PHE A 83 -3.96 -9.38 2.52
C PHE A 83 -4.13 -10.86 2.20
N ILE A 84 -4.71 -11.13 1.02
CA ILE A 84 -4.78 -12.46 0.43
C ILE A 84 -3.75 -12.53 -0.69
N TRP A 85 -2.84 -13.48 -0.59
CA TRP A 85 -1.75 -13.70 -1.54
C TRP A 85 -2.03 -14.92 -2.39
N GLU A 86 -2.32 -14.67 -3.66
CA GLU A 86 -2.55 -15.75 -4.61
C GLU A 86 -1.23 -16.42 -5.03
N PRO A 87 -1.22 -17.75 -5.21
CA PRO A 87 0.00 -18.45 -5.58
C PRO A 87 0.47 -18.06 -6.98
N ASN A 88 1.78 -17.90 -7.12
CA ASN A 88 2.46 -17.58 -8.37
C ASN A 88 2.03 -16.26 -9.03
N TYR A 89 1.34 -15.39 -8.29
CA TYR A 89 1.01 -14.05 -8.77
C TYR A 89 2.25 -13.14 -8.64
N PRO A 90 2.60 -12.35 -9.68
CA PRO A 90 3.80 -11.51 -9.66
C PRO A 90 3.54 -10.18 -8.92
N TYR A 91 3.44 -10.22 -7.60
CA TYR A 91 3.32 -9.00 -6.80
C TYR A 91 4.51 -8.07 -6.97
N HIS A 92 4.25 -6.77 -6.88
CA HIS A 92 5.25 -5.73 -7.11
C HIS A 92 6.34 -5.70 -6.03
N ILE A 93 7.57 -5.34 -6.45
CA ILE A 93 8.56 -4.81 -5.52
C ILE A 93 8.11 -3.38 -5.21
N HIS A 94 7.97 -3.03 -3.94
CA HIS A 94 7.47 -1.71 -3.55
C HIS A 94 8.03 -1.27 -2.20
N ASP A 95 7.95 0.05 -1.98
CA ASP A 95 8.23 0.67 -0.68
C ASP A 95 6.92 0.95 0.08
N HIS A 96 7.05 1.57 1.25
CA HIS A 96 5.93 1.98 2.08
C HIS A 96 6.04 3.45 2.46
N GLY A 97 4.89 4.14 2.53
CA GLY A 97 4.84 5.52 3.03
C GLY A 97 5.00 5.64 4.54
N SER A 98 5.00 4.53 5.28
CA SER A 98 5.06 4.46 6.75
C SER A 98 5.84 3.23 7.20
N TRP A 99 6.12 3.16 8.50
CA TRP A 99 6.50 1.89 9.11
C TRP A 99 5.32 0.90 9.06
N GLY A 100 5.63 -0.39 9.05
CA GLY A 100 4.63 -1.45 9.09
C GLY A 100 5.15 -2.72 9.73
N VAL A 101 4.24 -3.45 10.40
CA VAL A 101 4.48 -4.80 10.87
C VAL A 101 3.48 -5.74 10.23
N MET A 102 3.91 -6.93 9.89
CA MET A 102 3.14 -7.92 9.15
C MET A 102 3.26 -9.27 9.83
N GLY A 103 2.14 -10.02 9.86
CA GLY A 103 2.10 -11.34 10.43
C GLY A 103 1.42 -12.34 9.49
N CYS A 104 1.99 -13.52 9.35
CA CYS A 104 1.39 -14.60 8.57
C CYS A 104 0.30 -15.29 9.40
N LEU A 105 -0.93 -15.32 8.86
CA LEU A 105 -2.08 -15.98 9.48
C LEU A 105 -2.27 -17.42 8.97
N ALA A 106 -2.07 -17.64 7.67
CA ALA A 106 -2.29 -18.94 7.06
C ALA A 106 -1.35 -19.17 5.87
N ASN A 107 -0.88 -20.41 5.74
CA ASN A 107 0.13 -20.85 4.78
C ASN A 107 1.45 -20.09 4.94
N GLN A 108 2.32 -20.12 3.95
CA GLN A 108 3.64 -19.49 4.04
C GLN A 108 3.79 -18.43 2.97
N ILE A 109 4.51 -17.38 3.31
CA ILE A 109 4.78 -16.24 2.43
C ILE A 109 6.29 -16.10 2.31
N ARG A 110 6.80 -16.02 1.07
CA ARG A 110 8.18 -15.64 0.82
C ARG A 110 8.27 -14.12 0.81
N GLU A 111 9.15 -13.56 1.61
CA GLU A 111 9.51 -12.15 1.59
C GLU A 111 10.93 -11.98 1.06
N THR A 112 11.10 -11.10 0.07
CA THR A 112 12.40 -10.64 -0.39
C THR A 112 12.52 -9.16 -0.07
N LYS A 113 13.54 -8.76 0.69
CA LYS A 113 13.86 -7.38 1.02
C LYS A 113 14.98 -6.87 0.13
N TYR A 114 14.91 -5.61 -0.25
CA TYR A 114 15.83 -4.99 -1.18
C TYR A 114 16.51 -3.78 -0.55
N ARG A 115 17.70 -3.48 -1.03
CA ARG A 115 18.43 -2.23 -0.77
C ARG A 115 18.51 -1.45 -2.07
N ARG A 116 18.24 -0.14 -1.99
CA ARG A 116 18.44 0.79 -3.09
C ARG A 116 19.90 1.20 -3.14
N LEU A 117 20.50 1.18 -4.33
CA LEU A 117 21.91 1.48 -4.54
C LEU A 117 22.15 2.90 -5.05
N ASP A 118 21.19 3.46 -5.81
CA ASP A 118 21.23 4.83 -6.28
C ASP A 118 20.79 5.82 -5.20
N ASP A 119 21.03 7.12 -5.41
CA ASP A 119 20.72 8.20 -4.46
C ASP A 119 19.25 8.63 -4.43
N GLY A 120 18.41 8.09 -5.33
CA GLY A 120 16.99 8.42 -5.44
C GLY A 120 16.68 9.79 -6.05
N SER A 121 17.66 10.45 -6.66
CA SER A 121 17.50 11.77 -7.27
C SER A 121 16.63 11.73 -8.54
N GLN A 122 16.61 10.60 -9.26
CA GLN A 122 15.79 10.38 -10.43
C GLN A 122 14.50 9.66 -10.05
N CYS A 123 13.35 10.25 -10.38
CA CYS A 123 12.05 9.76 -9.92
C CYS A 123 11.55 8.49 -10.64
N ASP A 124 12.10 8.18 -11.81
CA ASP A 124 11.76 7.04 -12.67
C ASP A 124 12.84 5.96 -12.74
N TYR A 125 13.94 6.15 -12.01
CA TYR A 125 15.08 5.23 -11.94
C TYR A 125 15.27 4.70 -10.52
N ALA A 126 15.63 3.43 -10.39
CA ALA A 126 16.10 2.83 -9.15
C ALA A 126 16.93 1.58 -9.44
N GLU A 127 18.12 1.54 -8.89
CA GLU A 127 18.95 0.34 -8.87
C GLU A 127 18.77 -0.38 -7.54
N LEU A 128 18.36 -1.65 -7.58
CA LEU A 128 18.09 -2.46 -6.40
C LEU A 128 18.99 -3.68 -6.34
N GLU A 129 19.37 -4.07 -5.14
CA GLU A 129 19.95 -5.38 -4.87
C GLU A 129 19.12 -6.13 -3.82
N VAL A 130 19.14 -7.46 -3.86
CA VAL A 130 18.53 -8.29 -2.82
C VAL A 130 19.36 -8.18 -1.54
N ARG A 131 18.71 -7.71 -0.46
CA ARG A 131 19.31 -7.62 0.87
C ARG A 131 19.14 -8.91 1.66
N SER A 132 17.95 -9.50 1.62
CA SER A 132 17.63 -10.76 2.28
C SER A 132 16.41 -11.41 1.66
N GLU A 133 16.30 -12.72 1.82
CA GLU A 133 15.12 -13.50 1.47
C GLU A 133 14.80 -14.47 2.61
N GLY A 134 13.51 -14.65 2.89
CA GLY A 134 13.03 -15.55 3.93
C GLY A 134 11.61 -16.03 3.69
N ILE A 135 11.23 -17.07 4.42
CA ILE A 135 9.87 -17.61 4.44
C ILE A 135 9.26 -17.30 5.80
N ILE A 136 8.11 -16.63 5.77
CA ILE A 136 7.33 -16.29 6.95
C ILE A 136 6.27 -17.39 7.11
N GLN A 137 6.36 -18.15 8.20
CA GLN A 137 5.41 -19.20 8.55
C GLN A 137 4.20 -18.61 9.30
N PRO A 138 3.06 -19.31 9.37
CA PRO A 138 1.96 -18.93 10.24
C PRO A 138 2.43 -18.68 11.68
N GLY A 139 1.99 -17.56 12.26
CA GLY A 139 2.41 -17.09 13.58
C GLY A 139 3.71 -16.28 13.61
N GLN A 140 4.46 -16.23 12.51
CA GLN A 140 5.67 -15.40 12.42
C GLN A 140 5.36 -14.00 11.90
N THR A 141 6.22 -13.05 12.26
CA THR A 141 6.11 -11.64 11.90
C THR A 141 7.32 -11.15 11.12
N THR A 142 7.11 -10.12 10.31
CA THR A 142 8.15 -9.31 9.67
C THR A 142 7.76 -7.83 9.78
N PHE A 143 8.63 -6.95 9.30
CA PHE A 143 8.36 -5.50 9.31
C PHE A 143 8.99 -4.81 8.12
N VAL A 144 8.51 -3.59 7.87
CA VAL A 144 9.10 -2.62 6.94
C VAL A 144 9.29 -1.28 7.65
N LEU A 145 10.34 -0.58 7.28
CA LEU A 145 10.58 0.81 7.61
C LEU A 145 10.03 1.72 6.51
N PRO A 146 9.86 3.02 6.75
CA PRO A 146 9.39 3.94 5.72
C PRO A 146 10.35 4.07 4.54
N LEU A 147 9.79 4.26 3.34
CA LEU A 147 10.49 4.61 2.11
C LEU A 147 11.56 3.57 1.71
N ASN A 148 12.74 4.04 1.33
CA ASN A 148 13.82 3.19 0.80
C ASN A 148 14.31 2.11 1.75
N GLU A 149 14.13 2.28 3.07
CA GLU A 149 14.51 1.29 4.08
C GLU A 149 13.52 0.11 4.16
N GLY A 150 12.34 0.24 3.56
CA GLY A 150 11.28 -0.77 3.60
C GLY A 150 10.93 -1.36 2.24
N ILE A 151 11.83 -1.36 1.28
CA ILE A 151 11.57 -1.95 -0.04
C ILE A 151 11.54 -3.46 0.08
N HIS A 152 10.40 -4.06 -0.31
CA HIS A 152 10.26 -5.50 -0.31
C HIS A 152 9.28 -6.01 -1.38
N ARG A 153 9.22 -7.33 -1.48
CA ARG A 153 8.19 -8.07 -2.23
C ARG A 153 7.76 -9.28 -1.44
N MET A 154 6.45 -9.51 -1.38
CA MET A 154 5.86 -10.72 -0.84
C MET A 154 5.31 -11.58 -1.98
N MET A 155 5.50 -12.89 -1.89
CA MET A 155 5.03 -13.86 -2.89
C MET A 155 4.65 -15.17 -2.23
N VAL A 156 3.74 -15.90 -2.88
CA VAL A 156 3.34 -17.25 -2.49
C VAL A 156 3.59 -18.20 -3.65
N PHE A 157 4.18 -19.35 -3.35
CA PHE A 157 4.45 -20.40 -4.31
C PHE A 157 3.61 -21.64 -4.02
N GLY A 158 3.34 -22.43 -5.04
CA GLY A 158 2.58 -23.66 -4.91
C GLY A 158 1.12 -23.50 -5.33
N ARG A 159 0.19 -24.07 -4.57
CA ARG A 159 -1.24 -24.18 -4.97
C ARG A 159 -2.22 -23.54 -4.00
N LYS A 160 -1.76 -23.06 -2.87
CA LYS A 160 -2.63 -22.51 -1.81
C LYS A 160 -2.31 -21.04 -1.60
N SER A 161 -3.36 -20.22 -1.55
CA SER A 161 -3.26 -18.82 -1.17
C SER A 161 -2.81 -18.70 0.29
N ALA A 162 -2.09 -17.62 0.61
CA ALA A 162 -1.72 -17.29 1.98
C ALA A 162 -2.50 -16.07 2.48
N LEU A 163 -2.59 -15.95 3.79
CA LEU A 163 -3.27 -14.84 4.46
C LEU A 163 -2.30 -14.18 5.43
N SER A 164 -2.27 -12.84 5.40
CA SER A 164 -1.49 -12.05 6.35
C SER A 164 -2.29 -10.86 6.90
N ILE A 165 -1.92 -10.43 8.10
CA ILE A 165 -2.42 -9.20 8.72
C ILE A 165 -1.29 -8.19 8.79
N HIS A 166 -1.59 -6.95 8.46
CA HIS A 166 -0.63 -5.85 8.39
C HIS A 166 -1.13 -4.68 9.23
N VAL A 167 -0.24 -4.07 9.99
CA VAL A 167 -0.49 -2.79 10.67
C VAL A 167 0.49 -1.78 10.14
N TYR A 168 -0.03 -0.70 9.58
CA TYR A 168 0.77 0.41 9.06
C TYR A 168 0.53 1.67 9.89
N GLY A 169 1.60 2.34 10.25
CA GLY A 169 1.57 3.60 10.97
C GLY A 169 1.15 4.80 10.11
N LYS A 170 1.21 5.98 10.70
CA LYS A 170 0.96 7.23 9.99
C LYS A 170 1.95 7.41 8.83
N PRO A 171 1.46 7.60 7.60
CA PRO A 171 2.35 7.76 6.46
C PRO A 171 3.07 9.12 6.51
N ILE A 172 4.38 9.09 6.24
CA ILE A 172 5.20 10.28 6.01
C ILE A 172 5.19 10.70 4.54
N ARG A 173 4.80 9.78 3.64
CA ARG A 173 4.46 10.05 2.23
C ARG A 173 3.05 9.54 1.95
N THR A 174 2.22 10.39 1.35
CA THR A 174 0.82 10.11 1.03
C THR A 174 0.58 10.09 -0.48
N GLY A 175 -0.55 9.50 -0.88
CA GLY A 175 -1.03 9.54 -2.26
C GLY A 175 -0.53 8.42 -3.17
N PHE A 176 0.64 7.85 -2.93
CA PHE A 176 1.20 6.73 -3.71
C PHE A 176 2.23 5.94 -2.89
N ILE A 177 2.53 4.73 -3.34
CA ILE A 177 3.73 3.99 -2.97
C ILE A 177 4.63 3.86 -4.21
N GLN A 178 5.93 3.69 -4.00
CA GLN A 178 6.89 3.52 -5.09
C GLN A 178 6.96 2.03 -5.45
N GLY A 179 6.70 1.72 -6.72
CA GLY A 179 6.96 0.41 -7.30
C GLY A 179 8.29 0.39 -8.05
N PHE A 180 8.86 -0.81 -8.21
CA PHE A 180 10.18 -0.98 -8.83
C PHE A 180 10.18 -2.16 -9.80
N LEU A 181 10.97 -2.03 -10.89
CA LEU A 181 11.26 -3.07 -11.86
C LEU A 181 12.79 -3.23 -11.96
N MET A 182 13.31 -4.31 -11.40
CA MET A 182 14.76 -4.57 -11.39
C MET A 182 15.33 -4.77 -12.80
N GLU A 183 14.57 -5.42 -13.68
CA GLU A 183 15.03 -5.77 -15.04
C GLU A 183 15.35 -4.53 -15.89
N SER A 184 14.72 -3.39 -15.58
CA SER A 184 14.91 -2.12 -16.31
C SER A 184 15.47 -1.01 -15.43
N ASN A 185 15.83 -1.29 -14.16
CA ASN A 185 16.23 -0.29 -13.16
C ASN A 185 15.24 0.87 -13.09
N SER A 186 13.93 0.56 -13.14
CA SER A 186 12.89 1.57 -13.21
C SER A 186 12.15 1.68 -11.88
N ALA A 187 11.74 2.92 -11.56
CA ALA A 187 10.84 3.22 -10.47
C ALA A 187 9.56 3.88 -11.01
N TYR A 188 8.41 3.57 -10.42
CA TYR A 188 7.12 4.11 -10.84
C TYR A 188 6.19 4.29 -9.64
N LYS A 189 5.19 5.17 -9.79
CA LYS A 189 4.23 5.45 -8.72
C LYS A 189 3.02 4.52 -8.82
N MET A 190 2.70 3.85 -7.73
CA MET A 190 1.49 3.04 -7.56
C MET A 190 0.46 3.85 -6.78
N TYR A 191 -0.68 4.11 -7.40
CA TYR A 191 -1.76 4.89 -6.81
C TYR A 191 -2.89 3.99 -6.30
N PRO A 192 -3.68 4.42 -5.30
CA PRO A 192 -4.90 3.73 -4.91
C PRO A 192 -5.79 3.44 -6.13
N VAL A 193 -6.44 2.28 -6.16
CA VAL A 193 -7.20 1.78 -7.33
C VAL A 193 -8.20 2.82 -7.89
N LYS A 194 -8.90 3.53 -7.02
CA LYS A 194 -9.85 4.59 -7.43
C LYS A 194 -9.15 5.75 -8.13
N VAL A 195 -8.01 6.18 -7.59
CA VAL A 195 -7.17 7.25 -8.16
C VAL A 195 -6.58 6.78 -9.48
N GLN A 196 -6.06 5.55 -9.54
CA GLN A 196 -5.52 4.95 -10.76
C GLN A 196 -6.57 4.91 -11.89
N ARG A 197 -7.82 4.53 -11.59
CA ARG A 197 -8.91 4.53 -12.57
C ARG A 197 -9.22 5.94 -13.10
N LYS A 198 -9.24 6.96 -12.23
CA LYS A 198 -9.41 8.35 -12.65
C LYS A 198 -8.27 8.81 -13.54
N ILE A 199 -7.02 8.50 -13.20
CA ILE A 199 -5.85 8.83 -14.02
C ILE A 199 -5.94 8.18 -15.39
N LEU A 200 -6.34 6.91 -15.47
CA LEU A 200 -6.55 6.22 -16.76
C LEU A 200 -7.65 6.88 -17.59
N ALA A 201 -8.74 7.30 -16.98
CA ALA A 201 -9.80 8.03 -17.66
C ALA A 201 -9.32 9.40 -18.21
N ILE A 202 -8.53 10.15 -17.41
CA ILE A 202 -7.90 11.40 -17.85
C ILE A 202 -7.00 11.15 -19.06
N ARG A 203 -6.18 10.10 -19.02
CA ARG A 203 -5.30 9.75 -20.16
C ARG A 203 -6.08 9.33 -21.40
N ALA A 204 -7.19 8.61 -21.23
CA ALA A 204 -8.09 8.27 -22.35
C ALA A 204 -8.69 9.53 -22.99
N LEU A 205 -9.16 10.49 -22.18
CA LEU A 205 -9.66 11.78 -22.66
C LEU A 205 -8.58 12.60 -23.37
N GLU A 206 -7.34 12.56 -22.89
CA GLU A 206 -6.19 13.18 -23.54
C GLU A 206 -5.93 12.57 -24.93
N VAL A 207 -5.95 11.25 -25.05
CA VAL A 207 -5.75 10.55 -26.33
C VAL A 207 -6.88 10.85 -27.31
N ILE A 208 -8.14 10.94 -26.85
CA ILE A 208 -9.28 11.32 -27.67
C ILE A 208 -9.11 12.76 -28.20
N GLY A 209 -8.65 13.71 -27.37
CA GLY A 209 -8.28 15.06 -27.75
C GLY A 209 -9.39 15.92 -28.36
N SER A 210 -10.66 15.47 -28.35
CA SER A 210 -11.81 16.20 -28.88
C SER A 210 -12.18 17.41 -27.99
N GLU A 211 -13.02 18.27 -28.50
CA GLU A 211 -13.50 19.44 -27.75
C GLU A 211 -14.28 19.01 -26.49
N TRP A 212 -15.19 18.05 -26.61
CA TRP A 212 -15.94 17.54 -25.47
C TRP A 212 -15.05 16.86 -24.42
N ALA A 213 -13.97 16.15 -24.83
CA ALA A 213 -13.01 15.57 -23.92
C ALA A 213 -12.27 16.66 -23.13
N SER A 214 -11.91 17.76 -23.79
CA SER A 214 -11.30 18.93 -23.15
C SER A 214 -12.23 19.58 -22.13
N GLU A 215 -13.52 19.66 -22.39
CA GLU A 215 -14.50 20.21 -21.42
C GLU A 215 -14.59 19.33 -20.16
N ILE A 216 -14.61 18.00 -20.31
CA ILE A 216 -14.57 17.08 -19.15
C ILE A 216 -13.28 17.27 -18.36
N LEU A 217 -12.12 17.38 -19.02
CA LEU A 217 -10.85 17.63 -18.36
C LEU A 217 -10.80 18.96 -17.61
N LYS A 218 -11.43 20.03 -18.14
CA LYS A 218 -11.56 21.31 -17.42
C LYS A 218 -12.38 21.17 -16.13
N MET A 219 -13.43 20.36 -16.15
CA MET A 219 -14.21 20.05 -14.93
C MET A 219 -13.36 19.25 -13.94
N THR A 220 -12.67 18.22 -14.41
CA THR A 220 -11.84 17.35 -13.58
C THR A 220 -10.61 18.08 -13.02
N ALA A 221 -10.12 19.11 -13.69
CA ALA A 221 -9.06 19.99 -13.20
C ALA A 221 -9.44 20.78 -11.92
N ARG A 222 -10.71 20.73 -11.51
CA ARG A 222 -11.23 21.32 -10.27
C ARG A 222 -11.55 20.27 -9.21
N ASP A 223 -11.12 19.01 -9.40
CA ASP A 223 -11.31 17.91 -8.42
C ASP A 223 -10.62 18.28 -7.11
N ASP A 224 -11.26 18.00 -5.96
CA ASP A 224 -10.70 18.22 -4.62
C ASP A 224 -9.43 17.40 -4.37
N ASN A 225 -9.24 16.32 -5.10
CA ASN A 225 -8.02 15.55 -5.07
C ASN A 225 -6.96 16.27 -5.95
N GLU A 226 -5.96 16.87 -5.30
CA GLU A 226 -4.88 17.64 -5.93
C GLU A 226 -4.20 16.86 -7.08
N LEU A 227 -3.98 15.55 -6.90
CA LEU A 227 -3.35 14.72 -7.91
C LEU A 227 -4.21 14.63 -9.18
N ILE A 228 -5.52 14.43 -9.04
CA ILE A 228 -6.47 14.37 -10.16
C ILE A 228 -6.52 15.72 -10.88
N SER A 229 -6.58 16.81 -10.12
CA SER A 229 -6.51 18.17 -10.65
C SER A 229 -5.26 18.39 -11.49
N VAL A 230 -4.08 18.05 -10.96
CA VAL A 230 -2.78 18.19 -11.65
C VAL A 230 -2.73 17.37 -12.93
N PHE A 231 -3.12 16.09 -12.90
CA PHE A 231 -3.14 15.25 -14.11
C PHE A 231 -4.06 15.81 -15.19
N SER A 232 -5.24 16.33 -14.82
CA SER A 232 -6.19 16.92 -15.78
C SER A 232 -5.64 18.18 -16.42
N GLN A 233 -4.99 19.07 -15.65
CA GLN A 233 -4.34 20.28 -16.17
C GLN A 233 -3.19 19.94 -17.12
N GLN A 234 -2.38 18.92 -16.79
CA GLN A 234 -1.30 18.47 -17.66
C GLN A 234 -1.83 17.89 -18.98
N ALA A 235 -2.92 17.12 -18.93
CA ALA A 235 -3.57 16.56 -20.11
C ALA A 235 -4.10 17.68 -21.03
N LEU A 236 -4.75 18.71 -20.47
CA LEU A 236 -5.20 19.88 -21.23
C LEU A 236 -4.06 20.59 -21.94
N LYS A 237 -2.95 20.85 -21.24
CA LYS A 237 -1.76 21.49 -21.83
C LYS A 237 -1.19 20.66 -23.00
N ARG A 238 -1.17 19.31 -22.87
CA ARG A 238 -0.68 18.46 -23.97
C ARG A 238 -1.62 18.46 -25.17
N ILE A 239 -2.95 18.46 -24.96
CA ILE A 239 -3.94 18.59 -26.05
C ILE A 239 -3.76 19.93 -26.77
N GLU A 240 -3.59 21.04 -26.03
CA GLU A 240 -3.38 22.38 -26.61
C GLU A 240 -2.12 22.44 -27.49
N LYS A 241 -1.00 21.88 -27.01
CA LYS A 241 0.25 21.79 -27.79
C LYS A 241 0.08 20.96 -29.07
N GLN A 242 -0.57 19.81 -28.97
CA GLN A 242 -0.84 18.96 -30.14
C GLN A 242 -1.69 19.68 -31.20
N ARG A 243 -2.68 20.50 -30.77
CA ARG A 243 -3.50 21.31 -31.67
C ARG A 243 -2.74 22.47 -32.28
N ALA A 244 -1.76 23.03 -31.57
CA ALA A 244 -0.88 24.09 -32.08
C ALA A 244 0.20 23.59 -33.03
N GLY A 245 0.38 22.27 -33.17
CA GLY A 245 1.39 21.67 -34.05
C GLY A 245 2.81 21.70 -33.45
N GLU A 246 2.92 21.80 -32.12
CA GLU A 246 4.16 21.77 -31.36
C GLU A 246 4.56 20.38 -30.85
#